data_33bcf64e94321588c0b352236322a73d
#
_entry.id   33bcf64e94321588c0b352236322a73d
#
_cell.length_a   1.000
_cell.length_b   1.000
_cell.length_c   1.000
_cell.angle_alpha   90.00
_cell.angle_beta   90.00
_cell.angle_gamma   90.00
#
_symmetry.space_group_name_H-M   'P 1'
#
loop_
_entity.id
_entity.type
_entity.pdbx_description
1 polymer ?
#
loop_
_entity_poly.entity_id
_entity_poly.type
_entity_poly.pdbx_seq_one_letter_code
_entity_poly.pdbx_strand_id
1 'polypeptide(L)'
;MGQKVNPIGMRLQVNRTWDSRWYADTKDYGDLLLEDLRMRDFIREECSQAGVARVIIERPHKKCRVTIHTARPGVIIGKKGADIETLRRKLANMTESDLHLNIVEVRKPELDAQLVGESIAQQLERRVSFRRAMKRAVQNAMRMGALGIRVNVAGRLGGAEIARTEWYREGRVPLHTLRACLLYTSPSPRDVEEDRMPYSA
;
A
#
# COMPACT_ATOMS: atom_id res chain seq x y z
N MET A 1 6.97 14.86 -23.15
CA MET A 1 6.44 15.25 -21.83
C MET A 1 7.47 14.87 -20.78
N GLY A 2 7.73 15.76 -19.80
CA GLY A 2 8.70 15.48 -18.75
C GLY A 2 8.21 14.39 -17.80
N GLN A 3 9.15 13.60 -17.28
CA GLN A 3 8.86 12.60 -16.24
C GLN A 3 8.52 13.31 -14.92
N LYS A 4 7.53 12.79 -14.20
CA LYS A 4 7.17 13.27 -12.86
C LYS A 4 7.97 12.53 -11.81
N VAL A 5 8.50 13.26 -10.83
CA VAL A 5 9.21 12.66 -9.70
C VAL A 5 8.19 11.98 -8.78
N ASN A 6 8.56 10.82 -8.23
CA ASN A 6 7.75 10.13 -7.21
C ASN A 6 7.57 11.05 -5.99
N PRO A 7 6.34 11.40 -5.60
CA PRO A 7 6.09 12.34 -4.51
C PRO A 7 6.56 11.84 -3.15
N ILE A 8 6.57 10.53 -2.91
CA ILE A 8 7.12 9.94 -1.70
C ILE A 8 8.64 10.11 -1.69
N GLY A 9 9.30 9.78 -2.82
CA GLY A 9 10.74 9.95 -2.97
C GLY A 9 11.21 11.39 -2.77
N MET A 10 10.46 12.35 -3.34
CA MET A 10 10.75 13.79 -3.16
C MET A 10 10.64 14.25 -1.71
N ARG A 11 9.80 13.59 -0.89
CA ARG A 11 9.54 13.96 0.50
C ARG A 11 10.29 13.14 1.53
N LEU A 12 11.14 12.22 1.08
CA LEU A 12 12.02 11.48 2.00
C LEU A 12 12.88 12.46 2.81
N GLN A 13 13.06 12.16 4.09
CA GLN A 13 13.75 12.98 5.09
C GLN A 13 13.08 14.33 5.43
N VAL A 14 12.07 14.79 4.68
CA VAL A 14 11.32 16.01 5.00
C VAL A 14 10.13 15.68 5.91
N ASN A 15 9.22 14.82 5.45
CA ASN A 15 8.04 14.37 6.19
C ASN A 15 7.75 12.87 6.03
N ARG A 16 8.61 12.16 5.31
CA ARG A 16 8.55 10.73 5.07
C ARG A 16 9.87 10.08 5.41
N THR A 17 9.80 8.84 5.86
CA THR A 17 10.95 7.96 6.09
C THR A 17 10.82 6.72 5.20
N TRP A 18 11.92 6.00 5.05
CA TRP A 18 11.97 4.75 4.31
C TRP A 18 11.14 3.65 4.99
N ASP A 19 10.57 2.76 4.20
CA ASP A 19 9.87 1.58 4.70
C ASP A 19 10.86 0.45 5.07
N SER A 20 12.03 0.40 4.44
CA SER A 20 13.17 -0.42 4.87
C SER A 20 14.20 0.47 5.58
N ARG A 21 14.54 0.14 6.82
CA ARG A 21 15.42 0.93 7.69
C ARG A 21 16.55 0.07 8.18
N TRP A 22 17.55 -0.12 7.35
CA TRP A 22 18.75 -0.89 7.66
C TRP A 22 19.92 -0.46 6.79
N TYR A 23 21.11 -0.86 7.19
CA TYR A 23 22.35 -0.68 6.47
C TYR A 23 23.01 -2.04 6.26
N ALA A 24 23.61 -2.25 5.11
CA ALA A 24 24.40 -3.42 4.79
C ALA A 24 25.58 -3.05 3.90
N ASP A 25 26.62 -3.87 3.92
CA ASP A 25 27.75 -3.74 3.03
C ASP A 25 27.34 -4.04 1.59
N THR A 26 28.14 -3.56 0.63
CA THR A 26 27.85 -3.68 -0.80
C THR A 26 27.66 -5.15 -1.26
N LYS A 27 28.32 -6.10 -0.59
CA LYS A 27 28.22 -7.51 -0.90
C LYS A 27 26.86 -8.12 -0.54
N ASP A 28 26.37 -7.77 0.65
CA ASP A 28 25.17 -8.38 1.23
C ASP A 28 23.87 -7.59 0.89
N TYR A 29 24.05 -6.36 0.41
CA TYR A 29 22.92 -5.45 0.14
C TYR A 29 21.89 -6.04 -0.84
N GLY A 30 22.37 -6.69 -1.91
CA GLY A 30 21.50 -7.26 -2.95
C GLY A 30 20.62 -8.38 -2.41
N ASP A 31 21.19 -9.29 -1.64
CA ASP A 31 20.48 -10.45 -1.11
C ASP A 31 19.46 -10.03 -0.05
N LEU A 32 19.83 -9.12 0.87
CA LEU A 32 18.92 -8.57 1.87
C LEU A 32 17.77 -7.78 1.25
N LEU A 33 18.03 -7.03 0.18
CA LEU A 33 16.97 -6.31 -0.54
C LEU A 33 15.99 -7.26 -1.21
N LEU A 34 16.46 -8.33 -1.84
CA LEU A 34 15.61 -9.35 -2.45
C LEU A 34 14.77 -10.10 -1.42
N GLU A 35 15.34 -10.40 -0.25
CA GLU A 35 14.58 -10.96 0.87
C GLU A 35 13.45 -10.02 1.30
N ASP A 36 13.74 -8.73 1.48
CA ASP A 36 12.74 -7.73 1.89
C ASP A 36 11.59 -7.63 0.88
N LEU A 37 11.90 -7.62 -0.42
CA LEU A 37 10.88 -7.59 -1.47
C LEU A 37 10.00 -8.84 -1.43
N ARG A 38 10.61 -10.03 -1.38
CA ARG A 38 9.88 -11.30 -1.29
C ARG A 38 8.99 -11.37 -0.04
N MET A 39 9.49 -10.94 1.12
CA MET A 39 8.70 -10.89 2.35
C MET A 39 7.51 -9.93 2.24
N ARG A 40 7.68 -8.77 1.61
CA ARG A 40 6.58 -7.81 1.40
C ARG A 40 5.49 -8.35 0.50
N ASP A 41 5.87 -8.94 -0.62
CA ASP A 41 4.93 -9.50 -1.57
C ASP A 41 4.16 -10.67 -0.93
N PHE A 42 4.86 -11.56 -0.25
CA PHE A 42 4.25 -12.65 0.50
C PHE A 42 3.24 -12.17 1.57
N ILE A 43 3.61 -11.13 2.34
CA ILE A 43 2.71 -10.55 3.35
C ILE A 43 1.46 -9.94 2.69
N ARG A 44 1.60 -9.25 1.56
CA ARG A 44 0.47 -8.66 0.84
C ARG A 44 -0.47 -9.73 0.30
N GLU A 45 0.06 -10.81 -0.25
CA GLU A 45 -0.74 -11.93 -0.76
C GLU A 45 -1.48 -12.65 0.36
N GLU A 46 -0.78 -13.11 1.38
CA GLU A 46 -1.35 -13.89 2.50
C GLU A 46 -2.35 -13.06 3.33
N CYS A 47 -2.05 -11.77 3.53
CA CYS A 47 -2.85 -10.87 4.37
C CYS A 47 -3.79 -9.96 3.55
N SER A 48 -4.12 -10.28 2.31
CA SER A 48 -4.95 -9.45 1.42
C SER A 48 -6.32 -9.08 2.04
N GLN A 49 -6.92 -9.98 2.81
CA GLN A 49 -8.20 -9.72 3.49
C GLN A 49 -8.10 -8.80 4.71
N ALA A 50 -6.91 -8.69 5.29
CA ALA A 50 -6.67 -7.87 6.48
C ALA A 50 -6.52 -6.39 6.16
N GLY A 51 -6.27 -6.02 4.89
CA GLY A 51 -6.00 -4.66 4.45
C GLY A 51 -4.66 -4.16 5.01
N VAL A 52 -3.58 -4.47 4.33
CA VAL A 52 -2.22 -4.08 4.72
C VAL A 52 -1.90 -2.71 4.14
N ALA A 53 -1.75 -1.70 5.00
CA ALA A 53 -1.41 -0.34 4.59
C ALA A 53 0.07 -0.22 4.18
N ARG A 54 0.96 -0.75 5.00
CA ARG A 54 2.41 -0.75 4.75
C ARG A 54 3.13 -1.78 5.61
N VAL A 55 4.30 -2.20 5.15
CA VAL A 55 5.19 -3.11 5.86
C VAL A 55 6.53 -2.41 6.07
N ILE A 56 6.93 -2.23 7.33
CA ILE A 56 8.21 -1.65 7.71
C ILE A 56 9.14 -2.78 8.11
N ILE A 57 10.34 -2.80 7.53
CA ILE A 57 11.37 -3.81 7.82
C ILE A 57 12.59 -3.10 8.40
N GLU A 58 13.01 -3.54 9.57
CA GLU A 58 14.19 -3.06 10.28
C GLU A 58 15.12 -4.24 10.54
N ARG A 59 16.42 -4.08 10.30
CA ARG A 59 17.42 -5.13 10.52
C ARG A 59 18.51 -4.66 11.51
N PRO A 60 18.21 -4.60 12.81
CA PRO A 60 19.22 -4.32 13.82
C PRO A 60 20.04 -5.60 14.09
N HIS A 61 21.37 -5.59 13.84
CA HIS A 61 22.28 -6.68 14.19
C HIS A 61 21.72 -8.09 13.95
N LYS A 62 21.77 -8.65 12.82
CA LYS A 62 21.32 -10.03 12.50
C LYS A 62 19.87 -10.39 12.92
N LYS A 63 19.06 -9.42 13.34
CA LYS A 63 17.65 -9.58 13.63
C LYS A 63 16.82 -8.90 12.54
N CYS A 64 15.72 -9.51 12.16
CA CYS A 64 14.77 -8.93 11.22
C CYS A 64 13.48 -8.59 11.97
N ARG A 65 13.17 -7.30 12.09
CA ARG A 65 11.91 -6.83 12.68
C ARG A 65 10.98 -6.40 11.57
N VAL A 66 9.88 -7.11 11.41
CA VAL A 66 8.84 -6.78 10.44
C VAL A 66 7.63 -6.19 11.17
N THR A 67 7.28 -4.96 10.87
CA THR A 67 6.11 -4.28 11.43
C THR A 67 5.06 -4.11 10.34
N ILE A 68 3.92 -4.76 10.51
CA ILE A 68 2.78 -4.74 9.59
C ILE A 68 1.75 -3.72 10.09
N HIS A 69 1.49 -2.68 9.31
CA HIS A 69 0.40 -1.75 9.56
C HIS A 69 -0.85 -2.24 8.82
N THR A 70 -1.91 -2.55 9.54
CA THR A 70 -3.14 -3.13 8.99
C THR A 70 -4.39 -2.46 9.50
N ALA A 71 -5.46 -2.48 8.70
CA ALA A 71 -6.78 -2.00 9.09
C ALA A 71 -7.50 -2.99 10.03
N ARG A 72 -7.21 -4.30 9.89
CA ARG A 72 -7.90 -5.37 10.62
C ARG A 72 -6.90 -6.33 11.27
N PRO A 73 -6.28 -5.94 12.38
CA PRO A 73 -5.26 -6.76 13.04
C PRO A 73 -5.79 -8.13 13.47
N GLY A 74 -7.07 -8.22 13.85
CA GLY A 74 -7.70 -9.48 14.28
C GLY A 74 -7.68 -10.58 13.22
N VAL A 75 -7.69 -10.22 11.92
CA VAL A 75 -7.61 -11.19 10.82
C VAL A 75 -6.22 -11.82 10.74
N ILE A 76 -5.16 -11.04 11.00
CA ILE A 76 -3.78 -11.53 10.97
C ILE A 76 -3.46 -12.33 12.24
N ILE A 77 -3.96 -11.90 13.39
CA ILE A 77 -3.71 -12.56 14.67
C ILE A 77 -4.41 -13.92 14.72
N GLY A 78 -5.64 -13.97 14.18
CA GLY A 78 -6.46 -15.17 14.17
C GLY A 78 -6.96 -15.61 15.55
N LYS A 79 -7.57 -16.78 15.60
CA LYS A 79 -8.08 -17.35 16.86
C LYS A 79 -6.92 -17.76 17.76
N LYS A 80 -6.83 -17.14 18.94
CA LYS A 80 -5.78 -17.41 19.96
C LYS A 80 -4.34 -17.23 19.46
N GLY A 81 -4.13 -16.46 18.40
CA GLY A 81 -2.80 -16.20 17.85
C GLY A 81 -2.24 -17.33 16.95
N ALA A 82 -3.05 -18.26 16.48
CA ALA A 82 -2.59 -19.36 15.64
C ALA A 82 -2.10 -18.89 14.27
N ASP A 83 -2.82 -17.92 13.67
CA ASP A 83 -2.51 -17.47 12.32
C ASP A 83 -1.22 -16.63 12.28
N ILE A 84 -1.00 -15.78 13.29
CA ILE A 84 0.25 -15.00 13.40
C ILE A 84 1.47 -15.92 13.60
N GLU A 85 1.34 -17.00 14.37
CA GLU A 85 2.45 -17.94 14.58
C GLU A 85 2.75 -18.73 13.30
N THR A 86 1.72 -19.06 12.53
CA THR A 86 1.88 -19.68 11.23
C THR A 86 2.55 -18.74 10.23
N LEU A 87 2.12 -17.48 10.19
CA LEU A 87 2.74 -16.43 9.36
C LEU A 87 4.21 -16.22 9.74
N ARG A 88 4.49 -16.12 11.05
CA ARG A 88 5.86 -15.99 11.57
C ARG A 88 6.75 -17.13 11.11
N ARG A 89 6.27 -18.37 11.19
CA ARG A 89 7.01 -19.57 10.76
C ARG A 89 7.29 -19.57 9.27
N LYS A 90 6.29 -19.19 8.45
CA LYS A 90 6.47 -19.06 7.00
C LYS A 90 7.52 -17.99 6.64
N LEU A 91 7.47 -16.83 7.30
CA LEU A 91 8.43 -15.75 7.08
C LEU A 91 9.84 -16.11 7.61
N ALA A 92 9.94 -16.82 8.72
CA ALA A 92 11.23 -17.26 9.26
C ALA A 92 11.96 -18.22 8.30
N ASN A 93 11.24 -18.99 7.50
CA ASN A 93 11.83 -19.84 6.47
C ASN A 93 12.36 -19.07 5.25
N MET A 94 12.04 -17.78 5.13
CA MET A 94 12.46 -16.92 4.01
C MET A 94 13.71 -16.10 4.32
N THR A 95 14.12 -16.03 5.60
CA THR A 95 15.27 -15.25 6.05
C THR A 95 16.14 -16.06 6.99
N GLU A 96 17.46 -15.83 6.92
CA GLU A 96 18.43 -16.43 7.84
C GLU A 96 18.49 -15.71 9.20
N SER A 97 17.86 -14.54 9.29
CA SER A 97 17.89 -13.69 10.50
C SER A 97 16.79 -14.10 11.48
N ASP A 98 17.00 -13.84 12.78
CA ASP A 98 15.97 -14.02 13.81
C ASP A 98 14.79 -13.05 13.56
N LEU A 99 13.62 -13.60 13.24
CA LEU A 99 12.45 -12.84 12.83
C LEU A 99 11.59 -12.42 14.01
N HIS A 100 11.34 -11.13 14.14
CA HIS A 100 10.37 -10.57 15.06
C HIS A 100 9.23 -9.88 14.31
N LEU A 101 8.01 -10.38 14.47
CA LEU A 101 6.81 -9.86 13.82
C LEU A 101 6.03 -8.96 14.78
N ASN A 102 5.70 -7.75 14.34
CA ASN A 102 4.89 -6.79 15.07
C ASN A 102 3.70 -6.35 14.22
N ILE A 103 2.52 -6.22 14.83
CA ILE A 103 1.30 -5.77 14.14
C ILE A 103 0.84 -4.46 14.77
N VAL A 104 0.59 -3.46 13.94
CA VAL A 104 0.12 -2.14 14.34
C VAL A 104 -1.19 -1.84 13.64
N GLU A 105 -2.19 -1.45 14.40
CA GLU A 105 -3.50 -1.07 13.87
C GLU A 105 -3.46 0.32 13.25
N VAL A 106 -4.07 0.45 12.07
CA VAL A 106 -4.35 1.73 11.42
C VAL A 106 -5.73 2.21 11.88
N ARG A 107 -5.76 3.20 12.77
CA ARG A 107 -7.00 3.70 13.40
C ARG A 107 -8.01 4.30 12.42
N LYS A 108 -7.54 4.89 11.32
CA LYS A 108 -8.39 5.53 10.30
C LYS A 108 -8.02 5.01 8.91
N PRO A 109 -8.51 3.82 8.52
CA PRO A 109 -8.18 3.22 7.24
C PRO A 109 -8.68 4.04 6.04
N GLU A 110 -9.73 4.84 6.22
CA GLU A 110 -10.28 5.70 5.18
C GLU A 110 -9.38 6.90 4.81
N LEU A 111 -8.37 7.19 5.63
CA LEU A 111 -7.37 8.21 5.33
C LEU A 111 -6.10 7.64 4.70
N ASP A 112 -5.91 6.32 4.75
CA ASP A 112 -4.77 5.67 4.11
C ASP A 112 -5.08 5.41 2.64
N ALA A 113 -4.22 5.92 1.76
CA ALA A 113 -4.47 5.87 0.32
C ALA A 113 -4.40 4.44 -0.24
N GLN A 114 -3.51 3.60 0.28
CA GLN A 114 -3.38 2.20 -0.15
C GLN A 114 -4.66 1.43 0.18
N LEU A 115 -5.14 1.55 1.41
CA LEU A 115 -6.36 0.87 1.85
C LEU A 115 -7.62 1.34 1.11
N VAL A 116 -7.69 2.64 0.81
CA VAL A 116 -8.78 3.19 0.00
C VAL A 116 -8.73 2.65 -1.42
N GLY A 117 -7.53 2.58 -2.03
CA GLY A 117 -7.33 2.00 -3.36
C GLY A 117 -7.76 0.54 -3.42
N GLU A 118 -7.30 -0.29 -2.50
CA GLU A 118 -7.68 -1.71 -2.39
C GLU A 118 -9.19 -1.89 -2.17
N SER A 119 -9.81 -1.04 -1.34
CA SER A 119 -11.25 -1.09 -1.12
C SER A 119 -12.05 -0.76 -2.38
N ILE A 120 -11.59 0.19 -3.19
CA ILE A 120 -12.20 0.49 -4.49
C ILE A 120 -12.03 -0.69 -5.43
N ALA A 121 -10.84 -1.28 -5.52
CA ALA A 121 -10.54 -2.43 -6.34
C ALA A 121 -11.47 -3.61 -6.02
N GLN A 122 -11.58 -3.99 -4.75
CA GLN A 122 -12.49 -5.05 -4.31
C GLN A 122 -13.97 -4.77 -4.64
N GLN A 123 -14.40 -3.50 -4.60
CA GLN A 123 -15.76 -3.14 -5.01
C GLN A 123 -15.96 -3.30 -6.53
N LEU A 124 -14.94 -2.98 -7.33
CA LEU A 124 -14.98 -3.15 -8.79
C LEU A 124 -15.00 -4.63 -9.16
N GLU A 125 -14.21 -5.48 -8.51
CA GLU A 125 -14.25 -6.94 -8.68
C GLU A 125 -15.64 -7.52 -8.41
N ARG A 126 -16.34 -6.98 -7.41
CA ARG A 126 -17.73 -7.30 -7.09
C ARG A 126 -18.76 -6.67 -8.05
N ARG A 127 -18.31 -6.12 -9.18
CA ARG A 127 -19.14 -5.48 -10.21
C ARG A 127 -19.96 -4.28 -9.72
N VAL A 128 -19.52 -3.60 -8.68
CA VAL A 128 -20.12 -2.33 -8.27
C VAL A 128 -19.79 -1.25 -9.29
N SER A 129 -20.73 -0.38 -9.62
CA SER A 129 -20.49 0.74 -10.53
C SER A 129 -19.30 1.59 -10.05
N PHE A 130 -18.30 1.77 -10.91
CA PHE A 130 -17.08 2.50 -10.62
C PHE A 130 -17.34 3.94 -10.13
N ARG A 131 -18.34 4.63 -10.72
CA ARG A 131 -18.75 5.99 -10.30
C ARG A 131 -19.23 6.01 -8.85
N ARG A 132 -20.00 4.99 -8.45
CA ARG A 132 -20.53 4.88 -7.10
C ARG A 132 -19.41 4.54 -6.11
N ALA A 133 -18.51 3.63 -6.47
CA ALA A 133 -17.36 3.27 -5.65
C ALA A 133 -16.44 4.47 -5.38
N MET A 134 -16.05 5.21 -6.44
CA MET A 134 -15.21 6.39 -6.32
C MET A 134 -15.86 7.50 -5.49
N LYS A 135 -17.14 7.84 -5.75
CA LYS A 135 -17.85 8.88 -4.98
C LYS A 135 -17.95 8.52 -3.51
N ARG A 136 -18.26 7.27 -3.18
CA ARG A 136 -18.34 6.80 -1.79
C ARG A 136 -16.96 6.90 -1.10
N ALA A 137 -15.90 6.50 -1.77
CA ALA A 137 -14.54 6.60 -1.22
C ALA A 137 -14.17 8.06 -0.93
N VAL A 138 -14.43 8.98 -1.85
CA VAL A 138 -14.18 10.42 -1.67
C VAL A 138 -14.97 10.97 -0.49
N GLN A 139 -16.27 10.70 -0.42
CA GLN A 139 -17.13 11.17 0.66
C GLN A 139 -16.69 10.63 2.03
N ASN A 140 -16.32 9.36 2.11
CA ASN A 140 -15.84 8.76 3.35
C ASN A 140 -14.53 9.40 3.81
N ALA A 141 -13.56 9.57 2.92
CA ALA A 141 -12.29 10.22 3.26
C ALA A 141 -12.50 11.67 3.76
N MET A 142 -13.34 12.45 3.08
CA MET A 142 -13.66 13.82 3.50
C MET A 142 -14.36 13.84 4.86
N ARG A 143 -15.27 12.91 5.11
CA ARG A 143 -15.96 12.77 6.42
C ARG A 143 -15.00 12.46 7.56
N MET A 144 -13.97 11.66 7.29
CA MET A 144 -12.94 11.30 8.27
C MET A 144 -11.89 12.40 8.51
N GLY A 145 -12.03 13.54 7.81
CA GLY A 145 -11.20 14.73 8.00
C GLY A 145 -10.01 14.84 7.03
N ALA A 146 -10.06 14.22 5.87
CA ALA A 146 -9.08 14.46 4.81
C ALA A 146 -9.18 15.92 4.32
N LEU A 147 -8.04 16.58 4.12
CA LEU A 147 -8.00 17.93 3.54
C LEU A 147 -8.31 17.95 2.04
N GLY A 148 -8.17 16.81 1.41
CA GLY A 148 -8.51 16.58 0.02
C GLY A 148 -8.10 15.19 -0.43
N ILE A 149 -8.76 14.72 -1.48
CA ILE A 149 -8.53 13.41 -2.08
C ILE A 149 -8.68 13.51 -3.60
N ARG A 150 -7.87 12.75 -4.30
CA ARG A 150 -8.01 12.47 -5.72
C ARG A 150 -8.00 10.97 -5.93
N VAL A 151 -9.05 10.45 -6.54
CA VAL A 151 -9.17 9.05 -6.94
C VAL A 151 -9.13 8.98 -8.45
N ASN A 152 -8.36 8.06 -8.99
CA ASN A 152 -8.22 7.81 -10.42
C ASN A 152 -8.45 6.32 -10.69
N VAL A 153 -9.31 6.00 -11.64
CA VAL A 153 -9.60 4.63 -12.08
C VAL A 153 -9.45 4.57 -13.59
N ALA A 154 -8.67 3.63 -14.07
CA ALA A 154 -8.40 3.44 -15.48
C ALA A 154 -8.71 1.99 -15.90
N GLY A 155 -9.08 1.80 -17.15
CA GLY A 155 -9.36 0.49 -17.73
C GLY A 155 -10.61 0.49 -18.60
N ARG A 156 -11.14 -0.69 -18.91
CA ARG A 156 -12.40 -0.89 -19.66
C ARG A 156 -13.61 -0.69 -18.75
N LEU A 157 -13.83 0.57 -18.34
CA LEU A 157 -14.83 0.93 -17.35
C LEU A 157 -16.26 0.63 -17.84
N GLY A 158 -16.99 -0.17 -17.06
CA GLY A 158 -18.35 -0.58 -17.39
C GLY A 158 -18.45 -1.54 -18.56
N GLY A 159 -17.37 -2.25 -18.93
CA GLY A 159 -17.36 -3.19 -20.05
C GLY A 159 -17.15 -2.54 -21.43
N ALA A 160 -16.76 -1.25 -21.48
CA ALA A 160 -16.48 -0.56 -22.73
C ALA A 160 -15.32 -1.21 -23.50
N GLU A 161 -15.37 -1.22 -24.84
CA GLU A 161 -14.30 -1.76 -25.68
C GLU A 161 -13.01 -0.96 -25.56
N ILE A 162 -13.13 0.35 -25.42
CA ILE A 162 -11.99 1.28 -25.33
C ILE A 162 -11.75 1.60 -23.85
N ALA A 163 -10.51 1.41 -23.42
CA ALA A 163 -10.09 1.79 -22.08
C ALA A 163 -10.09 3.32 -21.93
N ARG A 164 -10.56 3.79 -20.81
CA ARG A 164 -10.56 5.20 -20.47
C ARG A 164 -10.20 5.40 -18.99
N THR A 165 -9.76 6.61 -18.68
CA THR A 165 -9.42 7.01 -17.32
C THR A 165 -10.47 8.00 -16.81
N GLU A 166 -11.06 7.72 -15.66
CA GLU A 166 -11.95 8.65 -14.97
C GLU A 166 -11.38 8.98 -13.59
N TRP A 167 -11.56 10.24 -13.17
CA TRP A 167 -11.04 10.70 -11.88
C TRP A 167 -12.04 11.60 -11.18
N TYR A 168 -12.00 11.55 -9.84
CA TYR A 168 -12.73 12.47 -8.96
C TYR A 168 -11.73 13.14 -8.02
N ARG A 169 -11.95 14.43 -7.78
CA ARG A 169 -11.14 15.21 -6.87
C ARG A 169 -12.05 16.06 -5.99
N GLU A 170 -11.73 16.10 -4.70
CA GLU A 170 -12.37 16.98 -3.75
C GLU A 170 -11.32 17.56 -2.79
N GLY A 171 -11.47 18.83 -2.42
CA GLY A 171 -10.53 19.52 -1.55
C GLY A 171 -9.18 19.86 -2.18
N ARG A 172 -8.15 19.92 -1.37
CA ARG A 172 -6.78 20.32 -1.76
C ARG A 172 -5.90 19.10 -1.96
N VAL A 173 -5.23 19.03 -3.12
CA VAL A 173 -4.21 18.02 -3.41
C VAL A 173 -2.94 18.73 -3.92
N PRO A 174 -2.10 19.28 -3.02
CA PRO A 174 -0.96 20.12 -3.36
C PRO A 174 0.26 19.26 -3.72
N LEU A 175 0.40 18.86 -4.99
CA LEU A 175 1.50 18.01 -5.46
C LEU A 175 2.87 18.70 -5.35
N HIS A 176 2.93 20.01 -5.60
CA HIS A 176 4.17 20.79 -5.63
C HIS A 176 4.65 21.30 -4.26
N THR A 177 3.79 21.27 -3.25
CA THR A 177 4.14 21.74 -1.92
C THR A 177 4.90 20.66 -1.15
N LEU A 178 6.18 20.86 -0.90
CA LEU A 178 7.07 19.88 -0.26
C LEU A 178 6.60 19.47 1.14
N ARG A 179 6.10 20.44 1.94
CA ARG A 179 5.58 20.20 3.30
C ARG A 179 4.22 19.52 3.35
N ALA A 180 3.52 19.42 2.22
CA ALA A 180 2.21 18.76 2.21
C ALA A 180 2.35 17.27 2.47
N CYS A 181 1.56 16.76 3.40
CA CYS A 181 1.48 15.34 3.66
C CYS A 181 0.62 14.68 2.58
N LEU A 182 1.26 14.13 1.56
CA LEU A 182 0.63 13.28 0.57
C LEU A 182 0.87 11.83 0.95
N LEU A 183 -0.20 11.07 1.11
CA LEU A 183 -0.10 9.67 1.53
C LEU A 183 0.27 8.76 0.38
N TYR A 184 -0.37 8.94 -0.77
CA TYR A 184 -0.08 8.22 -2.00
C TYR A 184 -0.38 9.11 -3.19
N THR A 185 0.43 9.00 -4.24
CA THR A 185 0.14 9.58 -5.54
C THR A 185 0.68 8.63 -6.59
N SER A 186 -0.11 8.30 -7.58
CA SER A 186 0.39 7.61 -8.77
C SER A 186 1.29 8.58 -9.55
N PRO A 187 2.58 8.31 -9.66
CA PRO A 187 3.53 9.33 -10.09
C PRO A 187 3.66 9.43 -11.60
N SER A 188 3.36 8.41 -12.36
CA SER A 188 3.67 8.37 -13.79
C SER A 188 2.60 7.65 -14.62
N PRO A 189 2.43 8.01 -15.91
CA PRO A 189 1.62 7.22 -16.83
C PRO A 189 2.09 5.77 -17.00
N ARG A 190 3.37 5.48 -16.75
CA ARG A 190 3.91 4.10 -16.76
C ARG A 190 3.47 3.29 -15.56
N ASP A 191 3.44 3.89 -14.38
CA ASP A 191 2.96 3.18 -13.18
C ASP A 191 1.46 2.89 -13.25
N VAL A 192 0.71 3.68 -14.03
CA VAL A 192 -0.70 3.38 -14.37
C VAL A 192 -0.82 2.15 -15.27
N GLU A 193 0.25 1.76 -15.99
CA GLU A 193 0.26 0.54 -16.81
C GLU A 193 0.56 -0.71 -15.98
N GLU A 194 1.35 -0.58 -14.91
CA GLU A 194 1.62 -1.67 -13.96
C GLU A 194 0.47 -1.86 -12.96
N ASP A 195 -0.21 -0.76 -12.57
CA ASP A 195 -1.47 -0.80 -11.79
C ASP A 195 -2.70 -1.14 -12.64
N ARG A 196 -2.53 -1.55 -13.88
CA ARG A 196 -3.59 -2.20 -14.65
C ARG A 196 -3.93 -3.51 -13.95
N MET A 197 -4.90 -3.44 -13.07
CA MET A 197 -5.58 -4.63 -12.64
C MET A 197 -5.99 -5.41 -13.88
N PRO A 198 -5.65 -6.69 -13.98
CA PRO A 198 -6.09 -7.53 -15.10
C PRO A 198 -7.61 -7.71 -15.00
N TYR A 199 -8.37 -6.75 -15.50
CA TYR A 199 -9.78 -6.96 -15.78
C TYR A 199 -9.93 -7.65 -17.12
N SER A 200 -9.46 -8.89 -17.15
CA SER A 200 -9.90 -9.85 -18.13
C SER A 200 -10.93 -10.75 -17.46
N ALA A 201 -12.17 -10.48 -17.67
CA ALA A 201 -13.28 -11.40 -17.87
C ALA A 201 -14.60 -10.64 -17.92
#